data_6ab4f5b44ef9ddffebd93e5d47624a92
#
_entry.id   6ab4f5b44ef9ddffebd93e5d47624a92
#
_cell.length_a   1.000
_cell.length_b   1.000
_cell.length_c   1.000
_cell.angle_alpha   90.00
_cell.angle_beta   90.00
_cell.angle_gamma   90.00
#
_symmetry.space_group_name_H-M   'P 1'
#
loop_
_entity.id
_entity.type
_entity.pdbx_description
1 polymer ?
#
loop_
_entity_poly.entity_id
_entity_poly.type
_entity_poly.pdbx_seq_one_letter_code
_entity_poly.pdbx_strand_id
1 'polypeptide(L)'
;HKFSFLLEKNNGTSISIPGFDNTYMQCMFKGFSIRKSCFDCCFKSESKIADITIADCWGCENYISELDDNKGLSMVICHSNKSDELIGILKEMGIVERFEYSNVLKYNSNYNNSTTTKKGRNIFYKLLYIYPVLAFGVMGKNPQNSFLRKVCSKIRSAIGD
;
A
#
# COMPACT_ATOMS: atom_id res chain seq x y z
N HIS A 1 2.29 4.62 -12.50
CA HIS A 1 0.83 4.53 -12.30
C HIS A 1 0.31 5.77 -11.55
N LYS A 2 -0.73 6.42 -12.09
CA LYS A 2 -1.42 7.53 -11.44
C LYS A 2 -2.80 7.03 -11.04
N PHE A 3 -3.11 7.04 -9.75
CA PHE A 3 -4.43 6.74 -9.22
C PHE A 3 -4.99 7.94 -8.46
N SER A 4 -6.31 8.04 -8.38
CA SER A 4 -7.02 9.10 -7.69
C SER A 4 -8.15 8.53 -6.86
N PHE A 5 -8.49 9.22 -5.78
CA PHE A 5 -9.73 8.99 -5.03
C PHE A 5 -10.82 9.86 -5.61
N LEU A 6 -11.93 9.25 -5.98
CA LEU A 6 -13.14 9.95 -6.35
C LEU A 6 -14.10 9.93 -5.15
N LEU A 7 -14.45 11.10 -4.66
CA LEU A 7 -15.44 11.28 -3.61
C LEU A 7 -16.70 11.85 -4.21
N GLU A 8 -17.77 11.08 -4.24
CA GLU A 8 -19.08 11.52 -4.68
C GLU A 8 -19.92 11.96 -3.49
N LYS A 9 -20.48 13.17 -3.58
CA LYS A 9 -21.41 13.69 -2.57
C LYS A 9 -22.84 13.33 -2.93
N ASN A 10 -23.73 13.28 -1.93
CA ASN A 10 -25.15 12.98 -2.13
C ASN A 10 -25.87 13.95 -3.07
N ASN A 11 -25.31 15.13 -3.33
CA ASN A 11 -25.85 16.12 -4.26
C ASN A 11 -25.34 15.94 -5.71
N GLY A 12 -24.67 14.83 -6.02
CA GLY A 12 -24.12 14.51 -7.35
C GLY A 12 -22.80 15.21 -7.70
N THR A 13 -22.23 16.05 -6.83
CA THR A 13 -20.90 16.62 -7.07
C THR A 13 -19.80 15.65 -6.70
N SER A 14 -18.72 15.59 -7.47
CA SER A 14 -17.56 14.75 -7.19
C SER A 14 -16.30 15.58 -6.99
N ILE A 15 -15.39 15.06 -6.16
CA ILE A 15 -14.06 15.62 -5.91
C ILE A 15 -13.05 14.52 -6.20
N SER A 16 -12.11 14.79 -7.12
CA SER A 16 -10.98 13.89 -7.37
C SER A 16 -9.74 14.37 -6.63
N ILE A 17 -9.13 13.48 -5.86
CA ILE A 17 -7.91 13.73 -5.09
C ILE A 17 -6.83 12.79 -5.61
N PRO A 18 -5.69 13.29 -6.15
CA PRO A 18 -4.58 12.42 -6.52
C PRO A 18 -4.16 11.52 -5.35
N GLY A 19 -3.91 10.24 -5.61
CA GLY A 19 -3.70 9.27 -4.54
C GLY A 19 -2.55 9.62 -3.60
N PHE A 20 -1.45 10.16 -4.14
CA PHE A 20 -0.31 10.60 -3.34
C PHE A 20 -0.52 11.91 -2.59
N ASP A 21 -1.57 12.68 -2.91
CA ASP A 21 -1.95 13.90 -2.17
C ASP A 21 -2.97 13.59 -1.06
N ASN A 22 -3.54 12.39 -1.07
CA ASN A 22 -4.45 11.95 -0.03
C ASN A 22 -3.68 11.66 1.28
N THR A 23 -3.98 12.43 2.32
CA THR A 23 -3.27 12.34 3.61
C THR A 23 -3.42 11.00 4.31
N TYR A 24 -4.57 10.32 4.14
CA TYR A 24 -4.77 8.96 4.65
C TYR A 24 -3.80 7.98 4.00
N MET A 25 -3.71 8.00 2.67
CA MET A 25 -2.78 7.14 1.93
C MET A 25 -1.33 7.43 2.28
N GLN A 26 -0.97 8.69 2.44
CA GLN A 26 0.37 9.05 2.91
C GLN A 26 0.67 8.47 4.29
N CYS A 27 -0.28 8.52 5.24
CA CYS A 27 -0.12 7.91 6.55
C CYS A 27 -0.01 6.38 6.46
N MET A 28 -0.75 5.76 5.54
CA MET A 28 -0.69 4.32 5.30
C MET A 28 0.68 3.92 4.72
N PHE A 29 1.14 4.57 3.66
CA PHE A 29 2.44 4.28 3.04
C PHE A 29 3.62 4.54 4.00
N LYS A 30 3.49 5.51 4.88
CA LYS A 30 4.48 5.77 5.93
C LYS A 30 4.37 4.79 7.13
N GLY A 31 3.38 3.90 7.16
CA GLY A 31 3.21 2.90 8.20
C GLY A 31 2.55 3.39 9.49
N PHE A 32 2.01 4.61 9.54
CA PHE A 32 1.34 5.13 10.75
C PHE A 32 -0.04 4.54 10.97
N SER A 33 -0.87 4.43 9.91
CA SER A 33 -2.25 3.94 10.00
C SER A 33 -2.40 2.43 9.80
N ILE A 34 -1.30 1.69 9.62
CA ILE A 34 -1.29 0.24 9.47
C ILE A 34 -1.66 -0.43 10.80
N ARG A 35 -2.38 -1.54 10.75
CA ARG A 35 -2.77 -2.30 11.95
C ARG A 35 -1.55 -2.84 12.69
N LYS A 36 -1.65 -2.95 14.03
CA LYS A 36 -0.56 -3.47 14.87
C LYS A 36 -0.14 -4.88 14.48
N SER A 37 -1.10 -5.74 14.10
CA SER A 37 -0.84 -7.11 13.62
C SER A 37 -0.01 -7.18 12.34
N CYS A 38 0.08 -6.11 11.54
CA CYS A 38 0.91 -6.09 10.34
C CYS A 38 2.41 -5.96 10.64
N PHE A 39 2.78 -5.57 11.86
CA PHE A 39 4.18 -5.47 12.28
C PHE A 39 4.78 -6.81 12.74
N ASP A 40 3.91 -7.76 13.07
CA ASP A 40 4.26 -9.13 13.45
C ASP A 40 3.27 -10.09 12.79
N CYS A 41 3.33 -10.14 11.46
CA CYS A 41 2.36 -10.85 10.65
C CYS A 41 2.77 -12.32 10.49
N CYS A 42 2.03 -13.22 11.10
CA CYS A 42 2.27 -14.67 11.01
C CYS A 42 2.12 -15.26 9.60
N PHE A 43 1.51 -14.51 8.67
CA PHE A 43 1.35 -14.92 7.27
C PHE A 43 2.52 -14.51 6.36
N LYS A 44 3.60 -13.93 6.91
CA LYS A 44 4.79 -13.49 6.17
C LYS A 44 5.93 -14.52 6.14
N SER A 45 5.61 -15.78 6.39
CA SER A 45 6.57 -16.88 6.29
C SER A 45 6.55 -17.52 4.91
N GLU A 46 7.59 -18.28 4.57
CA GLU A 46 7.65 -19.09 3.35
C GLU A 46 6.60 -20.19 3.34
N SER A 47 6.22 -20.72 4.53
CA SER A 47 5.16 -21.70 4.68
C SER A 47 3.79 -21.02 4.56
N LYS A 48 3.34 -20.78 3.34
CA LYS A 48 1.99 -20.27 3.08
C LYS A 48 0.96 -21.38 3.26
N ILE A 49 -0.15 -21.07 3.95
CA ILE A 49 -1.27 -21.99 4.09
C ILE A 49 -2.12 -22.04 2.80
N ALA A 50 -2.14 -20.93 2.06
CA ALA A 50 -2.88 -20.80 0.82
C ALA A 50 -2.19 -21.53 -0.35
N ASP A 51 -2.95 -22.10 -1.27
CA ASP A 51 -2.41 -22.73 -2.48
C ASP A 51 -1.85 -21.69 -3.45
N ILE A 52 -2.38 -20.48 -3.43
CA ILE A 52 -1.92 -19.33 -4.26
C ILE A 52 -1.88 -18.04 -3.45
N THR A 53 -1.07 -17.10 -3.90
CA THR A 53 -1.12 -15.69 -3.50
C THR A 53 -1.35 -14.83 -4.74
N ILE A 54 -2.33 -13.94 -4.70
CA ILE A 54 -2.58 -12.93 -5.73
C ILE A 54 -2.21 -11.56 -5.15
N ALA A 55 -1.46 -10.77 -5.89
CA ALA A 55 -1.06 -9.43 -5.47
C ALA A 55 -0.77 -8.52 -6.67
N ASP A 56 -0.60 -7.22 -6.39
CA ASP A 56 -0.11 -6.27 -7.39
C ASP A 56 1.33 -6.62 -7.78
N CYS A 57 1.61 -6.56 -9.08
CA CYS A 57 2.95 -6.83 -9.63
C CYS A 57 3.80 -5.56 -9.62
N TRP A 58 4.23 -5.13 -8.42
CA TRP A 58 5.07 -3.94 -8.28
C TRP A 58 6.40 -4.07 -9.03
N GLY A 59 6.79 -3.02 -9.71
CA GLY A 59 8.05 -2.97 -10.45
C GLY A 59 8.03 -3.73 -11.77
N CYS A 60 6.86 -4.17 -12.25
CA CYS A 60 6.70 -4.91 -13.51
C CYS A 60 7.30 -4.15 -14.70
N GLU A 61 7.27 -2.83 -14.69
CA GLU A 61 7.88 -1.97 -15.68
C GLU A 61 9.40 -2.19 -15.86
N ASN A 62 10.07 -2.84 -14.90
CA ASN A 62 11.50 -3.10 -14.95
C ASN A 62 11.87 -4.47 -15.52
N TYR A 63 10.90 -5.40 -15.67
CA TYR A 63 11.21 -6.77 -16.10
C TYR A 63 10.17 -7.43 -17.02
N ILE A 64 8.96 -6.86 -17.13
CA ILE A 64 7.91 -7.28 -18.07
C ILE A 64 7.12 -6.06 -18.59
N SER A 65 7.83 -5.01 -18.97
CA SER A 65 7.24 -3.73 -19.41
C SER A 65 6.27 -3.88 -20.61
N GLU A 66 6.46 -4.88 -21.43
CA GLU A 66 5.63 -5.18 -22.61
C GLU A 66 4.21 -5.59 -22.25
N LEU A 67 3.97 -6.09 -21.03
CA LEU A 67 2.64 -6.45 -20.56
C LEU A 67 1.97 -5.31 -19.76
N ASP A 68 2.70 -4.25 -19.43
CA ASP A 68 2.17 -3.13 -18.64
C ASP A 68 1.42 -2.14 -19.53
N ASP A 69 0.09 -2.22 -19.53
CA ASP A 69 -0.81 -1.30 -20.23
C ASP A 69 -1.20 -0.06 -19.40
N ASN A 70 -0.48 0.23 -18.31
CA ASN A 70 -0.78 1.28 -17.30
C ASN A 70 -2.07 1.08 -16.49
N LYS A 71 -2.75 -0.04 -16.61
CA LYS A 71 -3.90 -0.38 -15.74
C LYS A 71 -3.45 -1.17 -14.51
N GLY A 72 -2.23 -1.67 -14.53
CA GLY A 72 -1.62 -2.51 -13.51
C GLY A 72 -1.68 -3.98 -13.87
N LEU A 73 -0.65 -4.71 -13.46
CA LEU A 73 -0.58 -6.17 -13.59
C LEU A 73 -0.81 -6.82 -12.24
N SER A 74 -1.49 -7.97 -12.27
CA SER A 74 -1.58 -8.86 -11.12
C SER A 74 -0.55 -9.96 -11.24
N MET A 75 0.08 -10.34 -10.14
CA MET A 75 0.91 -11.53 -10.05
C MET A 75 0.21 -12.65 -9.31
N VAL A 76 0.48 -13.88 -9.70
CA VAL A 76 0.05 -15.10 -9.02
C VAL A 76 1.28 -15.87 -8.61
N ILE A 77 1.39 -16.19 -7.31
CA ILE A 77 2.46 -17.03 -6.76
C ILE A 77 1.81 -18.35 -6.35
N CYS A 78 2.30 -19.44 -6.93
CA CYS A 78 1.84 -20.78 -6.66
C CYS A 78 2.62 -21.38 -5.48
N HIS A 79 1.91 -21.99 -4.51
CA HIS A 79 2.51 -22.59 -3.32
C HIS A 79 2.32 -24.11 -3.27
N SER A 80 1.39 -24.66 -4.04
CA SER A 80 1.11 -26.08 -4.10
C SER A 80 0.78 -26.52 -5.53
N ASN A 81 0.79 -27.84 -5.78
CA ASN A 81 0.43 -28.39 -7.08
C ASN A 81 -1.06 -28.18 -7.46
N LYS A 82 -1.92 -27.85 -6.48
CA LYS A 82 -3.32 -27.48 -6.78
C LYS A 82 -3.44 -26.18 -7.56
N SER A 83 -2.43 -25.35 -7.56
CA SER A 83 -2.41 -24.12 -8.35
C SER A 83 -2.30 -24.37 -9.86
N ASP A 84 -1.86 -25.57 -10.30
CA ASP A 84 -1.66 -25.88 -11.71
C ASP A 84 -2.99 -25.85 -12.50
N GLU A 85 -4.08 -26.35 -11.90
CA GLU A 85 -5.42 -26.28 -12.47
C GLU A 85 -5.88 -24.82 -12.70
N LEU A 86 -5.68 -23.98 -11.67
CA LEU A 86 -6.02 -22.55 -11.76
C LEU A 86 -5.19 -21.85 -12.84
N ILE A 87 -3.89 -22.13 -12.92
CA ILE A 87 -3.03 -21.55 -13.97
C ILE A 87 -3.49 -21.99 -15.36
N GLY A 88 -3.96 -23.24 -15.52
CA GLY A 88 -4.58 -23.72 -16.75
C GLY A 88 -5.79 -22.86 -17.14
N ILE A 89 -6.72 -22.64 -16.23
CA ILE A 89 -7.91 -21.81 -16.45
C ILE A 89 -7.52 -20.35 -16.80
N LEU A 90 -6.59 -19.78 -16.06
CA LEU A 90 -6.15 -18.41 -16.31
C LEU A 90 -5.51 -18.24 -17.70
N LYS A 91 -4.77 -19.24 -18.20
CA LYS A 91 -4.20 -19.23 -19.54
C LYS A 91 -5.27 -19.26 -20.63
N GLU A 92 -6.37 -19.95 -20.39
CA GLU A 92 -7.51 -19.97 -21.31
C GLU A 92 -8.28 -18.65 -21.33
N MET A 93 -8.28 -17.92 -20.20
CA MET A 93 -9.02 -16.66 -20.04
C MET A 93 -8.23 -15.43 -20.51
N GLY A 94 -6.90 -15.50 -20.57
CA GLY A 94 -6.08 -14.33 -20.86
C GLY A 94 -4.60 -14.63 -21.00
N ILE A 95 -3.81 -13.57 -20.99
CA ILE A 95 -2.35 -13.65 -21.08
C ILE A 95 -1.78 -13.97 -19.70
N VAL A 96 -1.04 -15.06 -19.62
CA VAL A 96 -0.33 -15.48 -18.42
C VAL A 96 1.13 -15.76 -18.79
N GLU A 97 2.03 -14.93 -18.28
CA GLU A 97 3.47 -15.08 -18.50
C GLU A 97 4.17 -15.53 -17.21
N ARG A 98 5.15 -16.41 -17.40
CA ARG A 98 5.98 -16.88 -16.30
C ARG A 98 7.26 -16.05 -16.20
N PHE A 99 7.61 -15.65 -14.99
CA PHE A 99 8.84 -14.92 -14.72
C PHE A 99 9.53 -15.37 -13.43
N GLU A 100 10.73 -14.88 -13.21
CA GLU A 100 11.60 -15.30 -12.12
C GLU A 100 11.09 -14.76 -10.76
N TYR A 101 11.01 -15.66 -9.79
CA TYR A 101 10.58 -15.35 -8.41
C TYR A 101 11.47 -14.29 -7.73
N SER A 102 12.75 -14.22 -8.08
CA SER A 102 13.69 -13.21 -7.59
C SER A 102 13.23 -11.77 -7.89
N ASN A 103 12.57 -11.54 -9.03
CA ASN A 103 11.99 -10.25 -9.37
C ASN A 103 10.83 -9.88 -8.43
N VAL A 104 10.01 -10.86 -8.05
CA VAL A 104 8.94 -10.66 -7.07
C VAL A 104 9.51 -10.15 -5.75
N LEU A 105 10.51 -10.81 -5.22
CA LEU A 105 11.12 -10.45 -3.94
C LEU A 105 11.76 -9.07 -3.97
N LYS A 106 12.39 -8.70 -5.07
CA LYS A 106 13.05 -7.40 -5.23
C LYS A 106 12.08 -6.23 -5.12
N TYR A 107 10.91 -6.32 -5.75
CA TYR A 107 9.95 -5.22 -5.85
C TYR A 107 8.76 -5.36 -4.90
N ASN A 108 8.53 -6.57 -4.37
CA ASN A 108 7.43 -6.90 -3.46
C ASN A 108 7.96 -7.37 -2.10
N SER A 109 8.86 -6.61 -1.50
CA SER A 109 9.52 -6.96 -0.23
C SER A 109 8.54 -7.28 0.91
N ASN A 110 7.35 -6.69 0.89
CA ASN A 110 6.28 -6.98 1.84
C ASN A 110 5.69 -8.40 1.71
N TYR A 111 6.06 -9.15 0.68
CA TYR A 111 5.58 -10.52 0.53
C TYR A 111 6.11 -11.43 1.66
N ASN A 112 7.39 -11.34 1.98
CA ASN A 112 8.03 -12.15 3.04
C ASN A 112 8.31 -11.37 4.32
N ASN A 113 8.30 -10.04 4.29
CA ASN A 113 8.67 -9.21 5.43
C ASN A 113 7.47 -8.49 6.02
N SER A 114 7.37 -8.50 7.35
CA SER A 114 6.43 -7.65 8.06
C SER A 114 6.86 -6.18 7.97
N THR A 115 5.88 -5.29 7.98
CA THR A 115 6.14 -3.84 8.01
C THR A 115 6.78 -3.44 9.34
N THR A 116 7.79 -2.57 9.30
CA THR A 116 8.43 -2.08 10.53
C THR A 116 7.59 -1.01 11.23
N THR A 117 7.57 -1.04 12.57
CA THR A 117 6.91 -0.01 13.37
C THR A 117 7.60 1.34 13.20
N LYS A 118 6.82 2.41 12.95
CA LYS A 118 7.35 3.76 12.82
C LYS A 118 7.37 4.49 14.15
N LYS A 119 8.45 5.26 14.39
CA LYS A 119 8.49 6.23 15.49
C LYS A 119 7.30 7.19 15.35
N GLY A 120 6.72 7.62 16.46
CA GLY A 120 5.57 8.54 16.43
C GLY A 120 4.21 7.89 16.16
N ARG A 121 4.12 6.58 15.84
CA ARG A 121 2.84 5.90 15.64
C ARG A 121 1.89 6.02 16.85
N ASN A 122 2.41 5.89 18.06
CA ASN A 122 1.60 6.06 19.27
C ASN A 122 1.07 7.49 19.41
N ILE A 123 1.86 8.49 19.01
CA ILE A 123 1.43 9.89 18.98
C ILE A 123 0.35 10.08 17.91
N PHE A 124 0.50 9.47 16.73
CA PHE A 124 -0.51 9.49 15.68
C PHE A 124 -1.86 9.00 16.20
N TYR A 125 -1.92 7.85 16.90
CA TYR A 125 -3.17 7.32 17.41
C TYR A 125 -3.77 8.14 18.55
N LYS A 126 -2.94 8.72 19.43
CA LYS A 126 -3.42 9.65 20.46
C LYS A 126 -4.04 10.90 19.82
N LEU A 127 -3.37 11.47 18.82
CA LEU A 127 -3.90 12.61 18.07
C LEU A 127 -5.15 12.24 17.27
N LEU A 128 -5.20 11.07 16.66
CA LEU A 128 -6.35 10.58 15.89
C LEU A 128 -7.61 10.49 16.76
N TYR A 129 -7.45 10.07 18.01
CA TYR A 129 -8.57 10.00 18.95
C TYR A 129 -9.12 11.38 19.34
N ILE A 130 -8.23 12.37 19.53
CA ILE A 130 -8.62 13.70 20.05
C ILE A 130 -8.87 14.68 18.89
N TYR A 131 -7.97 14.71 17.91
CA TYR A 131 -7.97 15.64 16.78
C TYR A 131 -7.59 14.94 15.47
N PRO A 132 -8.55 14.24 14.80
CA PRO A 132 -8.25 13.46 13.58
C PRO A 132 -7.56 14.28 12.48
N VAL A 133 -8.02 15.51 12.24
CA VAL A 133 -7.44 16.40 11.22
C VAL A 133 -5.99 16.72 11.54
N LEU A 134 -5.65 16.93 12.83
CA LEU A 134 -4.28 17.19 13.25
C LEU A 134 -3.39 15.95 13.10
N ALA A 135 -3.92 14.75 13.42
CA ALA A 135 -3.17 13.50 13.25
C ALA A 135 -2.73 13.30 11.80
N PHE A 136 -3.64 13.44 10.85
CA PHE A 136 -3.33 13.32 9.42
C PHE A 136 -2.46 14.49 8.92
N GLY A 137 -2.65 15.69 9.42
CA GLY A 137 -1.82 16.86 9.08
C GLY A 137 -0.38 16.74 9.57
N VAL A 138 -0.16 16.17 10.76
CA VAL A 138 1.19 15.95 11.32
C VAL A 138 1.95 14.88 10.55
N MET A 139 1.30 13.76 10.23
CA MET A 139 1.95 12.59 9.63
C MET A 139 1.89 12.57 8.10
N GLY A 140 0.92 13.27 7.51
CA GLY A 140 0.81 13.50 6.06
C GLY A 140 1.69 14.66 5.59
N LYS A 141 1.59 15.02 4.31
CA LYS A 141 2.20 16.23 3.75
C LYS A 141 1.18 17.39 3.79
N ASN A 142 1.59 18.51 4.36
CA ASN A 142 0.96 19.84 4.24
C ASN A 142 -0.55 19.96 4.52
N PRO A 143 -0.93 20.31 5.74
CA PRO A 143 -2.24 20.92 5.95
C PRO A 143 -2.29 22.26 5.16
N GLN A 144 -3.41 22.52 4.49
CA GLN A 144 -3.59 23.76 3.71
C GLN A 144 -3.58 25.02 4.60
N ASN A 145 -3.95 24.87 5.88
CA ASN A 145 -3.94 25.95 6.85
C ASN A 145 -2.51 26.23 7.34
N SER A 146 -2.06 27.48 7.22
CA SER A 146 -0.71 27.92 7.59
C SER A 146 -0.38 27.72 9.07
N PHE A 147 -1.35 27.88 9.97
CA PHE A 147 -1.20 27.65 11.41
C PHE A 147 -1.00 26.15 11.70
N LEU A 148 -1.87 25.29 11.16
CA LEU A 148 -1.73 23.84 11.29
C LEU A 148 -0.39 23.35 10.71
N ARG A 149 0.08 23.95 9.61
CA ARG A 149 1.39 23.64 9.02
C ARG A 149 2.53 23.89 9.99
N LYS A 150 2.53 25.04 10.70
CA LYS A 150 3.54 25.36 11.71
C LYS A 150 3.50 24.41 12.92
N VAL A 151 2.30 24.08 13.40
CA VAL A 151 2.11 23.13 14.50
C VAL A 151 2.61 21.73 14.09
N CYS A 152 2.21 21.27 12.90
CA CYS A 152 2.64 19.97 12.36
C CYS A 152 4.17 19.90 12.19
N SER A 153 4.80 20.97 11.70
CA SER A 153 6.26 21.04 11.55
C SER A 153 6.97 20.90 12.88
N LYS A 154 6.53 21.61 13.92
CA LYS A 154 7.10 21.51 15.27
C LYS A 154 6.95 20.10 15.86
N ILE A 155 5.78 19.47 15.68
CA ILE A 155 5.56 18.11 16.18
C ILE A 155 6.45 17.10 15.42
N ARG A 156 6.58 17.20 14.09
CA ARG A 156 7.48 16.33 13.32
C ARG A 156 8.93 16.46 13.78
N SER A 157 9.42 17.68 13.93
CA SER A 157 10.75 17.93 14.44
C SER A 157 10.99 17.32 15.83
N ALA A 158 9.97 17.31 16.70
CA ALA A 158 10.04 16.70 18.03
C ALA A 158 10.05 15.17 18.03
N ILE A 159 9.49 14.53 17.00
CA ILE A 159 9.46 13.06 16.86
C ILE A 159 10.61 12.51 16.01
N GLY A 160 11.44 13.36 15.43
CA GLY A 160 12.63 12.97 14.66
C GLY A 160 12.29 12.40 13.27
N ASP A 161 11.32 13.02 12.58
CA ASP A 161 10.97 12.77 11.17
C ASP A 161 11.66 13.78 10.26
#